data_a5047b19c6176cb69b5a02ce9cb4dc7f
#
_entry.id   a5047b19c6176cb69b5a02ce9cb4dc7f
#
_cell.length_a   1.000
_cell.length_b   1.000
_cell.length_c   1.000
_cell.angle_alpha   90.00
_cell.angle_beta   90.00
_cell.angle_gamma   90.00
#
_symmetry.space_group_name_H-M   'P 1'
#
loop_
_entity.id
_entity.type
_entity.pdbx_description
1 polymer ?
#
loop_
_entity_poly.entity_id
_entity_poly.type
_entity_poly.pdbx_seq_one_letter_code
_entity_poly.pdbx_strand_id
1 'polypeptide(L)'
;RHYNFEIHKTVHQIRQYQVTCVALQMPEGLTMWATAIADIIERFTGAQSVIMGDVTYGACCVDDYTAMALGCDMLVHYGHSCLVPVDQTMIRTLYVFVEIHVDTTHLYHTIRANFPSECARFRDRVLTTPQEQATRPAVAVDVPAPSRPTHLALVGTIQFIGAIQAIRDALTSENDAAPAAIGAGDDTEDCLLYTS
;
A
#
# COMPACT_ATOMS: atom_id res chain seq x y z
N ARG A 1 -9.20 5.66 -12.47
CA ARG A 1 -8.53 5.04 -11.33
C ARG A 1 -8.83 3.56 -11.37
N HIS A 2 -7.81 2.74 -11.32
CA HIS A 2 -7.95 1.29 -11.39
C HIS A 2 -7.90 0.72 -9.97
N TYR A 3 -9.08 0.42 -9.41
CA TYR A 3 -9.22 -0.28 -8.13
C TYR A 3 -9.34 -1.78 -8.40
N ASN A 4 -8.60 -2.58 -7.66
CA ASN A 4 -8.74 -4.02 -7.68
C ASN A 4 -9.59 -4.48 -6.48
N PHE A 5 -10.85 -4.81 -6.72
CA PHE A 5 -11.79 -5.28 -5.69
C PHE A 5 -11.74 -6.78 -5.46
N GLU A 6 -10.81 -7.50 -6.05
CA GLU A 6 -10.67 -8.96 -5.92
C GLU A 6 -12.00 -9.73 -6.11
N ILE A 7 -12.82 -9.31 -7.05
CA ILE A 7 -14.18 -9.87 -7.26
C ILE A 7 -14.16 -11.39 -7.46
N HIS A 8 -13.19 -11.90 -8.22
CA HIS A 8 -13.08 -13.34 -8.44
C HIS A 8 -12.83 -14.12 -7.16
N LYS A 9 -11.99 -13.60 -6.28
CA LYS A 9 -11.69 -14.18 -4.96
C LYS A 9 -12.96 -14.18 -4.09
N THR A 10 -13.68 -13.06 -4.06
CA THR A 10 -14.93 -12.93 -3.30
C THR A 10 -15.98 -13.93 -3.79
N VAL A 11 -16.25 -13.99 -5.09
CA VAL A 11 -17.20 -14.94 -5.68
C VAL A 11 -16.79 -16.40 -5.41
N HIS A 12 -15.48 -16.71 -5.51
CA HIS A 12 -14.98 -18.04 -5.21
C HIS A 12 -15.24 -18.43 -3.74
N GLN A 13 -14.94 -17.55 -2.80
CA GLN A 13 -15.14 -17.78 -1.37
C GLN A 13 -16.63 -17.98 -1.02
N ILE A 14 -17.51 -17.15 -1.57
CA ILE A 14 -18.96 -17.26 -1.36
C ILE A 14 -19.46 -18.63 -1.83
N ARG A 15 -19.05 -19.08 -3.01
CA ARG A 15 -19.42 -20.39 -3.54
C ARG A 15 -18.83 -21.55 -2.74
N GLN A 16 -17.57 -21.47 -2.37
CA GLN A 16 -16.86 -22.49 -1.61
C GLN A 16 -17.52 -22.75 -0.26
N TYR A 17 -17.98 -21.71 0.40
CA TYR A 17 -18.61 -21.81 1.73
C TYR A 17 -20.13 -21.84 1.68
N GLN A 18 -20.73 -21.90 0.48
CA GLN A 18 -22.18 -21.95 0.29
C GLN A 18 -22.92 -20.83 1.06
N VAL A 19 -22.35 -19.64 1.04
CA VAL A 19 -22.87 -18.46 1.72
C VAL A 19 -24.20 -18.05 1.09
N THR A 20 -25.20 -17.75 1.90
CA THR A 20 -26.55 -17.38 1.45
C THR A 20 -26.79 -15.88 1.52
N CYS A 21 -26.17 -15.19 2.48
CA CYS A 21 -26.27 -13.75 2.66
C CYS A 21 -24.92 -13.14 3.00
N VAL A 22 -24.52 -12.13 2.21
CA VAL A 22 -23.21 -11.47 2.29
C VAL A 22 -23.39 -10.01 2.68
N ALA A 23 -22.72 -9.58 3.77
CA ALA A 23 -22.61 -8.18 4.12
C ALA A 23 -21.41 -7.56 3.41
N LEU A 24 -21.59 -6.39 2.81
CA LEU A 24 -20.54 -5.61 2.18
C LEU A 24 -20.27 -4.36 3.02
N GLN A 25 -19.15 -4.34 3.70
CA GLN A 25 -18.69 -3.19 4.47
C GLN A 25 -17.53 -2.52 3.76
N MET A 26 -17.65 -1.21 3.51
CA MET A 26 -16.61 -0.45 2.83
C MET A 26 -16.56 0.99 3.31
N PRO A 27 -15.40 1.66 3.19
CA PRO A 27 -15.29 3.07 3.52
C PRO A 27 -16.11 3.94 2.59
N GLU A 28 -16.52 5.12 3.06
CA GLU A 28 -17.36 6.06 2.33
C GLU A 28 -16.89 6.32 0.90
N GLY A 29 -15.57 6.46 0.69
CA GLY A 29 -14.98 6.71 -0.63
C GLY A 29 -15.14 5.56 -1.64
N LEU A 30 -15.55 4.36 -1.21
CA LEU A 30 -15.78 3.19 -2.05
C LEU A 30 -17.25 2.81 -2.20
N THR A 31 -18.16 3.42 -1.45
CA THR A 31 -19.60 3.08 -1.44
C THR A 31 -20.26 3.27 -2.81
N MET A 32 -19.74 4.15 -3.65
CA MET A 32 -20.20 4.30 -5.03
C MET A 32 -20.09 3.01 -5.87
N TRP A 33 -19.23 2.08 -5.47
CA TRP A 33 -19.04 0.78 -6.14
C TRP A 33 -19.88 -0.34 -5.52
N ALA A 34 -20.47 -0.10 -4.34
CA ALA A 34 -21.13 -1.13 -3.55
C ALA A 34 -22.27 -1.84 -4.31
N THR A 35 -23.12 -1.07 -4.97
CA THR A 35 -24.26 -1.62 -5.74
C THR A 35 -23.78 -2.47 -6.91
N ALA A 36 -22.78 -2.03 -7.65
CA ALA A 36 -22.22 -2.81 -8.75
C ALA A 36 -21.56 -4.10 -8.27
N ILE A 37 -20.89 -4.06 -7.12
CA ILE A 37 -20.30 -5.26 -6.51
C ILE A 37 -21.40 -6.21 -6.03
N ALA A 38 -22.45 -5.71 -5.39
CA ALA A 38 -23.62 -6.48 -4.96
C ALA A 38 -24.28 -7.20 -6.15
N ASP A 39 -24.57 -6.46 -7.22
CA ASP A 39 -25.15 -7.04 -8.45
C ASP A 39 -24.31 -8.18 -9.04
N ILE A 40 -22.99 -8.02 -9.03
CA ILE A 40 -22.08 -9.06 -9.50
C ILE A 40 -22.13 -10.29 -8.57
N ILE A 41 -22.07 -10.09 -7.26
CA ILE A 41 -22.11 -11.18 -6.29
C ILE A 41 -23.43 -11.96 -6.44
N GLU A 42 -24.58 -11.29 -6.41
CA GLU A 42 -25.88 -11.91 -6.54
C GLU A 42 -26.03 -12.69 -7.86
N ARG A 43 -25.60 -12.08 -8.95
CA ARG A 43 -25.69 -12.70 -10.28
C ARG A 43 -24.81 -13.96 -10.40
N PHE A 44 -23.61 -13.97 -9.82
CA PHE A 44 -22.68 -15.07 -10.00
C PHE A 44 -22.71 -16.12 -8.88
N THR A 45 -23.29 -15.81 -7.73
CA THR A 45 -23.34 -16.74 -6.60
C THR A 45 -24.74 -17.16 -6.21
N GLY A 46 -25.74 -16.32 -6.50
CA GLY A 46 -27.10 -16.48 -6.01
C GLY A 46 -27.28 -16.12 -4.53
N ALA A 47 -26.21 -15.67 -3.85
CA ALA A 47 -26.28 -15.17 -2.48
C ALA A 47 -26.89 -13.76 -2.47
N GLN A 48 -27.69 -13.46 -1.46
CA GLN A 48 -28.21 -12.13 -1.24
C GLN A 48 -27.09 -11.20 -0.72
N SER A 49 -27.06 -9.94 -1.17
CA SER A 49 -26.07 -8.96 -0.73
C SER A 49 -26.72 -7.87 0.12
N VAL A 50 -26.10 -7.55 1.24
CA VAL A 50 -26.48 -6.45 2.13
C VAL A 50 -25.37 -5.41 2.16
N ILE A 51 -25.64 -4.20 1.69
CA ILE A 51 -24.68 -3.08 1.76
C ILE A 51 -24.83 -2.41 3.11
N MET A 52 -23.76 -2.40 3.91
CA MET A 52 -23.74 -1.76 5.21
C MET A 52 -23.49 -0.26 5.03
N GLY A 53 -24.53 0.57 5.30
CA GLY A 53 -24.56 1.98 4.93
C GLY A 53 -23.81 2.91 5.88
N ASP A 54 -23.71 2.57 7.17
CA ASP A 54 -23.06 3.38 8.17
C ASP A 54 -22.20 2.53 9.07
N VAL A 55 -20.93 2.90 9.20
CA VAL A 55 -20.01 2.27 10.12
C VAL A 55 -19.76 3.24 11.26
N THR A 56 -20.45 3.04 12.37
CA THR A 56 -20.49 3.93 13.53
C THR A 56 -19.10 4.27 14.10
N TYR A 57 -18.11 3.41 13.90
CA TYR A 57 -16.76 3.54 14.47
C TYR A 57 -15.68 3.79 13.42
N GLY A 58 -16.05 4.17 12.21
CA GLY A 58 -15.13 4.49 11.12
C GLY A 58 -14.47 3.25 10.51
N ALA A 59 -13.41 3.52 9.79
CA ALA A 59 -12.76 2.59 8.88
C ALA A 59 -12.06 1.39 9.55
N CYS A 60 -11.82 1.44 10.84
CA CYS A 60 -11.06 0.41 11.57
C CYS A 60 -11.94 -0.56 12.36
N CYS A 61 -13.26 -0.51 12.16
CA CYS A 61 -14.19 -1.42 12.83
C CYS A 61 -14.71 -2.47 11.84
N VAL A 62 -14.63 -3.72 12.22
CA VAL A 62 -15.29 -4.84 11.52
C VAL A 62 -16.63 -5.04 12.21
N ASP A 63 -17.72 -4.65 11.54
CA ASP A 63 -19.06 -4.69 12.13
C ASP A 63 -19.76 -6.03 11.84
N ASP A 64 -19.21 -7.08 12.40
CA ASP A 64 -19.74 -8.44 12.31
C ASP A 64 -21.03 -8.63 13.09
N TYR A 65 -21.23 -7.90 14.18
CA TYR A 65 -22.46 -7.94 14.97
C TYR A 65 -23.67 -7.43 14.18
N THR A 66 -23.55 -6.29 13.51
CA THR A 66 -24.64 -5.79 12.68
C THR A 66 -24.89 -6.70 11.49
N ALA A 67 -23.83 -7.19 10.84
CA ALA A 67 -23.96 -8.13 9.73
C ALA A 67 -24.71 -9.40 10.16
N MET A 68 -24.39 -9.96 11.31
CA MET A 68 -25.08 -11.11 11.88
C MET A 68 -26.53 -10.80 12.25
N ALA A 69 -26.82 -9.63 12.81
CA ALA A 69 -28.17 -9.19 13.14
C ALA A 69 -29.05 -9.01 11.88
N LEU A 70 -28.45 -8.68 10.76
CA LEU A 70 -29.10 -8.60 9.43
C LEU A 70 -29.27 -9.97 8.76
N GLY A 71 -28.82 -11.04 9.41
CA GLY A 71 -28.94 -12.40 8.89
C GLY A 71 -27.86 -12.79 7.89
N CYS A 72 -26.76 -12.06 7.83
CA CYS A 72 -25.63 -12.40 6.98
C CYS A 72 -24.79 -13.51 7.63
N ASP A 73 -24.25 -14.39 6.81
CA ASP A 73 -23.35 -15.49 7.20
C ASP A 73 -21.90 -15.25 6.74
N MET A 74 -21.66 -14.19 5.97
CA MET A 74 -20.33 -13.73 5.60
C MET A 74 -20.27 -12.20 5.54
N LEU A 75 -19.13 -11.64 5.98
CA LEU A 75 -18.80 -10.22 5.86
C LEU A 75 -17.61 -10.06 4.91
N VAL A 76 -17.75 -9.22 3.89
CA VAL A 76 -16.63 -8.78 3.04
C VAL A 76 -16.27 -7.35 3.42
N HIS A 77 -15.07 -7.19 3.97
CA HIS A 77 -14.57 -5.91 4.47
C HIS A 77 -13.57 -5.33 3.47
N TYR A 78 -13.91 -4.18 2.87
CA TYR A 78 -13.15 -3.55 1.81
C TYR A 78 -12.32 -2.36 2.27
N GLY A 79 -11.13 -2.21 1.69
CA GLY A 79 -10.36 -0.97 1.68
C GLY A 79 -9.58 -0.66 2.95
N HIS A 80 -9.64 -1.49 3.98
CA HIS A 80 -8.91 -1.29 5.22
C HIS A 80 -8.12 -2.52 5.62
N SER A 81 -6.99 -2.29 6.27
CA SER A 81 -6.17 -3.30 6.93
C SER A 81 -6.51 -3.38 8.42
N CYS A 82 -7.79 -3.60 8.74
CA CYS A 82 -8.19 -3.79 10.13
C CYS A 82 -7.54 -5.05 10.69
N LEU A 83 -6.89 -4.91 11.84
CA LEU A 83 -6.12 -5.98 12.48
C LEU A 83 -6.99 -6.86 13.39
N VAL A 84 -8.26 -7.01 13.07
CA VAL A 84 -9.11 -7.97 13.79
C VAL A 84 -8.82 -9.36 13.23
N PRO A 85 -8.27 -10.28 14.01
CA PRO A 85 -8.04 -11.64 13.57
C PRO A 85 -9.34 -12.31 13.13
N VAL A 86 -9.30 -13.05 12.03
CA VAL A 86 -10.50 -13.72 11.47
C VAL A 86 -11.12 -14.78 12.40
N ASP A 87 -10.35 -15.26 13.36
CA ASP A 87 -10.80 -16.19 14.40
C ASP A 87 -11.55 -15.50 15.55
N GLN A 88 -11.50 -14.17 15.61
CA GLN A 88 -12.21 -13.36 16.62
C GLN A 88 -13.54 -12.79 16.10
N THR A 89 -13.79 -12.85 14.80
CA THR A 89 -15.05 -12.40 14.20
C THR A 89 -16.16 -13.43 14.42
N MET A 90 -17.39 -12.96 14.66
CA MET A 90 -18.54 -13.82 14.93
C MET A 90 -19.06 -14.54 13.69
N ILE A 91 -18.81 -13.97 12.51
CA ILE A 91 -19.13 -14.56 11.21
C ILE A 91 -17.88 -14.64 10.36
N ARG A 92 -17.94 -15.42 9.30
CA ARG A 92 -16.82 -15.52 8.36
C ARG A 92 -16.53 -14.16 7.72
N THR A 93 -15.29 -13.67 7.91
CA THR A 93 -14.87 -12.37 7.39
C THR A 93 -13.82 -12.54 6.31
N LEU A 94 -14.02 -11.86 5.17
CA LEU A 94 -13.06 -11.76 4.07
C LEU A 94 -12.57 -10.34 3.95
N TYR A 95 -11.25 -10.15 4.09
CA TYR A 95 -10.61 -8.85 3.85
C TYR A 95 -10.21 -8.69 2.39
N VAL A 96 -10.62 -7.56 1.82
CA VAL A 96 -10.24 -7.11 0.49
C VAL A 96 -9.61 -5.73 0.60
N PHE A 97 -8.30 -5.65 0.43
CA PHE A 97 -7.55 -4.40 0.67
C PHE A 97 -7.76 -3.33 -0.39
N VAL A 98 -8.36 -3.67 -1.52
CA VAL A 98 -8.64 -2.77 -2.66
C VAL A 98 -7.36 -2.11 -3.16
N GLU A 99 -6.50 -2.90 -3.80
CA GLU A 99 -5.24 -2.41 -4.37
C GLU A 99 -5.51 -1.28 -5.37
N ILE A 100 -4.70 -0.23 -5.28
CA ILE A 100 -4.77 0.94 -6.16
C ILE A 100 -3.61 0.89 -7.14
N HIS A 101 -3.93 0.79 -8.42
CA HIS A 101 -2.91 0.80 -9.46
C HIS A 101 -2.31 2.21 -9.61
N VAL A 102 -0.99 2.28 -9.53
CA VAL A 102 -0.19 3.50 -9.67
C VAL A 102 0.75 3.33 -10.87
N ASP A 103 0.99 4.40 -11.59
CA ASP A 103 2.05 4.43 -12.62
C ASP A 103 3.42 4.36 -11.95
N THR A 104 3.93 3.14 -11.85
CA THR A 104 5.23 2.85 -11.23
C THR A 104 6.39 3.44 -12.01
N THR A 105 6.28 3.57 -13.33
CA THR A 105 7.31 4.17 -14.18
C THR A 105 7.46 5.66 -13.88
N HIS A 106 6.34 6.37 -13.82
CA HIS A 106 6.36 7.80 -13.46
C HIS A 106 6.90 8.01 -12.04
N LEU A 107 6.46 7.19 -11.08
CA LEU A 107 6.93 7.28 -9.69
C LEU A 107 8.42 6.98 -9.57
N TYR A 108 8.93 5.98 -10.30
CA TYR A 108 10.35 5.66 -10.39
C TYR A 108 11.16 6.85 -10.89
N HIS A 109 10.79 7.44 -12.02
CA HIS A 109 11.49 8.62 -12.55
C HIS A 109 11.41 9.82 -11.61
N THR A 110 10.30 10.01 -10.93
CA THR A 110 10.13 11.08 -9.94
C THR A 110 11.09 10.89 -8.74
N ILE A 111 11.20 9.67 -8.24
CA ILE A 111 12.14 9.35 -7.16
C ILE A 111 13.58 9.63 -7.62
N ARG A 112 13.97 9.13 -8.79
CA ARG A 112 15.33 9.33 -9.33
C ARG A 112 15.66 10.80 -9.57
N ALA A 113 14.69 11.60 -10.00
CA ALA A 113 14.87 13.03 -10.25
C ALA A 113 15.04 13.83 -8.95
N ASN A 114 14.38 13.43 -7.86
CA ASN A 114 14.36 14.18 -6.60
C ASN A 114 15.34 13.65 -5.55
N PHE A 115 15.71 12.39 -5.61
CA PHE A 115 16.60 11.73 -4.64
C PHE A 115 17.87 11.22 -5.34
N PRO A 116 18.95 12.05 -5.39
CA PRO A 116 20.23 11.63 -5.94
C PRO A 116 20.82 10.44 -5.16
N SER A 117 21.55 9.58 -5.85
CA SER A 117 22.18 8.39 -5.25
C SER A 117 23.27 8.71 -4.22
N GLU A 118 23.86 9.93 -4.27
CA GLU A 118 24.86 10.37 -3.31
C GLU A 118 24.24 11.19 -2.18
N CYS A 119 24.48 10.79 -0.94
CA CYS A 119 23.94 11.45 0.25
C CYS A 119 24.35 12.94 0.35
N ALA A 120 25.55 13.31 -0.08
CA ALA A 120 25.98 14.70 -0.12
C ALA A 120 25.14 15.56 -1.05
N ARG A 121 24.88 15.07 -2.27
CA ARG A 121 24.01 15.76 -3.24
C ARG A 121 22.56 15.81 -2.79
N PHE A 122 22.07 14.77 -2.13
CA PHE A 122 20.74 14.76 -1.54
C PHE A 122 20.60 15.85 -0.48
N ARG A 123 21.56 15.94 0.45
CA ARG A 123 21.57 16.96 1.50
C ARG A 123 21.55 18.36 0.90
N ASP A 124 22.44 18.64 -0.06
CA ASP A 124 22.56 19.96 -0.65
C ASP A 124 21.33 20.37 -1.46
N ARG A 125 20.65 19.41 -2.11
CA ARG A 125 19.50 19.69 -2.98
C ARG A 125 18.16 19.71 -2.24
N VAL A 126 17.97 18.88 -1.24
CA VAL A 126 16.67 18.65 -0.60
C VAL A 126 16.58 19.24 0.80
N LEU A 127 17.67 19.15 1.58
CA LEU A 127 17.65 19.56 2.98
C LEU A 127 18.20 20.96 3.24
N THR A 128 18.96 21.54 2.29
CA THR A 128 19.55 22.88 2.48
C THR A 128 18.61 23.94 1.95
N THR A 129 18.22 24.87 2.80
CA THR A 129 17.38 26.00 2.39
C THR A 129 18.15 26.97 1.49
N PRO A 130 17.49 27.76 0.60
CA PRO A 130 18.17 28.76 -0.22
C PRO A 130 18.97 29.77 0.58
N GLN A 131 18.56 30.08 1.83
CA GLN A 131 19.26 30.98 2.73
C GLN A 131 20.55 30.38 3.29
N GLU A 132 20.55 29.09 3.60
CA GLU A 132 21.77 28.37 4.04
C GLU A 132 22.78 28.19 2.91
N GLN A 133 22.29 28.03 1.66
CA GLN A 133 23.16 28.00 0.48
C GLN A 133 23.86 29.33 0.22
N ALA A 134 23.18 30.46 0.45
CA ALA A 134 23.74 31.81 0.28
C ALA A 134 24.76 32.21 1.34
N THR A 135 24.74 31.62 2.53
CA THR A 135 25.63 31.92 3.65
C THR A 135 26.85 31.01 3.72
N ARG A 136 26.99 30.01 2.86
CA ARG A 136 28.19 29.16 2.81
C ARG A 136 29.40 29.96 2.34
N PRO A 137 30.52 29.98 3.09
CA PRO A 137 31.74 30.64 2.63
C PRO A 137 32.26 29.92 1.37
N ALA A 138 32.66 30.72 0.36
CA ALA A 138 33.13 30.24 -0.95
C ALA A 138 34.45 29.44 -0.89
N VAL A 139 35.06 29.28 0.28
CA VAL A 139 36.28 28.51 0.51
C VAL A 139 35.99 27.40 1.54
N ALA A 140 35.23 26.40 1.12
CA ALA A 140 35.31 25.12 1.81
C ALA A 140 36.43 24.32 1.14
N VAL A 141 37.47 24.00 1.90
CA VAL A 141 38.48 23.02 1.50
C VAL A 141 37.73 21.74 1.21
N ASP A 142 37.72 21.34 -0.05
CA ASP A 142 37.02 20.18 -0.57
C ASP A 142 37.78 18.93 -0.03
N VAL A 143 37.54 18.59 1.21
CA VAL A 143 37.87 17.26 1.73
C VAL A 143 36.76 16.37 1.16
N PRO A 144 37.08 15.45 0.22
CA PRO A 144 36.06 14.56 -0.30
C PRO A 144 35.50 13.73 0.86
N ALA A 145 34.33 14.12 1.33
CA ALA A 145 33.60 13.28 2.28
C ALA A 145 33.39 11.90 1.62
N PRO A 146 33.59 10.80 2.35
CA PRO A 146 33.38 9.49 1.79
C PRO A 146 31.99 9.45 1.16
N SER A 147 31.92 9.05 -0.11
CA SER A 147 30.69 8.92 -0.87
C SER A 147 29.84 7.87 -0.18
N ARG A 148 28.83 8.31 0.56
CA ARG A 148 27.86 7.41 1.19
C ARG A 148 26.63 7.34 0.31
N PRO A 149 26.08 6.13 0.06
CA PRO A 149 24.83 5.99 -0.69
C PRO A 149 23.68 6.66 0.06
N THR A 150 22.68 7.11 -0.68
CA THR A 150 21.42 7.60 -0.12
C THR A 150 20.53 6.42 0.19
N HIS A 151 20.12 6.28 1.45
CA HIS A 151 19.14 5.28 1.87
C HIS A 151 17.75 5.88 1.84
N LEU A 152 16.82 5.21 1.14
CA LEU A 152 15.42 5.61 1.02
C LEU A 152 14.53 4.56 1.66
N ALA A 153 13.67 4.98 2.58
CA ALA A 153 12.58 4.16 3.09
C ALA A 153 11.31 4.46 2.28
N LEU A 154 10.74 3.43 1.64
CA LEU A 154 9.47 3.52 0.94
C LEU A 154 8.36 3.04 1.87
N VAL A 155 7.47 3.93 2.26
CA VAL A 155 6.38 3.66 3.19
C VAL A 155 5.05 3.97 2.51
N GLY A 156 4.07 3.11 2.70
CA GLY A 156 2.73 3.30 2.17
C GLY A 156 1.72 2.37 2.81
N THR A 157 0.45 2.66 2.59
CA THR A 157 -0.63 1.78 3.04
C THR A 157 -0.71 0.52 2.18
N ILE A 158 -1.39 -0.52 2.68
CA ILE A 158 -1.49 -1.82 2.03
C ILE A 158 -2.03 -1.75 0.60
N GLN A 159 -2.85 -0.74 0.28
CA GLN A 159 -3.39 -0.51 -1.06
C GLN A 159 -2.32 -0.23 -2.13
N PHE A 160 -1.12 0.19 -1.72
CA PHE A 160 -0.02 0.54 -2.61
C PHE A 160 1.15 -0.45 -2.55
N ILE A 161 1.00 -1.57 -1.85
CA ILE A 161 2.09 -2.52 -1.62
C ILE A 161 2.71 -3.04 -2.92
N GLY A 162 1.88 -3.34 -3.94
CA GLY A 162 2.35 -3.78 -5.24
C GLY A 162 3.22 -2.73 -5.96
N ALA A 163 2.82 -1.44 -5.87
CA ALA A 163 3.61 -0.34 -6.43
C ALA A 163 4.94 -0.14 -5.69
N ILE A 164 4.92 -0.22 -4.35
CA ILE A 164 6.12 -0.08 -3.51
C ILE A 164 7.12 -1.21 -3.82
N GLN A 165 6.66 -2.45 -3.93
CA GLN A 165 7.51 -3.59 -4.27
C GLN A 165 8.12 -3.44 -5.65
N ALA A 166 7.33 -3.07 -6.66
CA ALA A 166 7.82 -2.88 -8.03
C ALA A 166 8.88 -1.78 -8.12
N ILE A 167 8.71 -0.68 -7.38
CA ILE A 167 9.68 0.41 -7.35
C ILE A 167 10.95 0.00 -6.63
N ARG A 168 10.85 -0.71 -5.49
CA ARG A 168 12.01 -1.26 -4.79
C ARG A 168 12.84 -2.11 -5.73
N ASP A 169 12.20 -3.06 -6.41
CA ASP A 169 12.90 -3.99 -7.29
C ASP A 169 13.56 -3.28 -8.48
N ALA A 170 12.90 -2.24 -9.03
CA ALA A 170 13.47 -1.41 -10.09
C ALA A 170 14.69 -0.60 -9.61
N LEU A 171 14.61 0.00 -8.42
CA LEU A 171 15.72 0.78 -7.84
C LEU A 171 16.91 -0.10 -7.44
N THR A 172 16.65 -1.32 -6.95
CA THR A 172 17.69 -2.27 -6.54
C THR A 172 18.41 -2.84 -7.76
N SER A 173 17.69 -3.24 -8.80
CA SER A 173 18.28 -3.82 -10.02
C SER A 173 19.23 -2.86 -10.75
N GLU A 174 19.04 -1.55 -10.65
CA GLU A 174 19.98 -0.57 -11.19
C GLU A 174 21.28 -0.46 -10.38
N ASN A 175 21.19 -0.59 -9.05
CA ASN A 175 22.38 -0.56 -8.20
C ASN A 175 23.27 -1.80 -8.44
N ASP A 176 22.67 -2.95 -8.71
CA ASP A 176 23.39 -4.19 -9.05
C ASP A 176 24.04 -4.14 -10.45
N ALA A 177 23.50 -3.31 -11.36
CA ALA A 177 24.03 -3.11 -12.71
C ALA A 177 25.13 -2.03 -12.76
N ALA A 178 25.31 -1.23 -11.72
CA ALA A 178 26.43 -0.26 -11.63
C ALA A 178 27.73 -1.03 -11.36
N PRO A 179 28.81 -0.82 -12.16
CA PRO A 179 30.07 -1.51 -11.91
C PRO A 179 30.57 -1.19 -10.50
N ALA A 180 30.80 -2.24 -9.72
CA ALA A 180 31.35 -2.13 -8.38
C ALA A 180 32.63 -1.32 -8.42
N ALA A 181 32.60 -0.11 -7.85
CA ALA A 181 33.80 0.62 -7.51
C ALA A 181 34.53 -0.24 -6.45
N ILE A 182 35.64 -0.82 -6.84
CA ILE A 182 36.52 -1.64 -6.00
C ILE A 182 36.95 -0.81 -4.78
N GLY A 183 36.35 -1.07 -3.66
CA GLY A 183 36.70 -0.41 -2.38
C GLY A 183 36.05 -1.22 -1.25
N ALA A 184 36.82 -2.13 -0.67
CA ALA A 184 36.42 -3.02 0.40
C ALA A 184 35.86 -2.25 1.61
N GLY A 185 34.69 -2.63 2.05
CA GLY A 185 34.08 -2.27 3.31
C GLY A 185 32.80 -3.09 3.43
N ASP A 186 32.93 -4.23 4.10
CA ASP A 186 31.87 -5.13 4.47
C ASP A 186 30.99 -4.44 5.53
N ASP A 187 29.89 -3.87 5.11
CA ASP A 187 28.73 -3.53 5.95
C ASP A 187 27.51 -3.38 5.03
N THR A 188 26.98 -4.52 4.63
CA THR A 188 25.68 -4.63 3.98
C THR A 188 24.59 -4.44 5.03
N GLU A 189 24.24 -3.21 5.36
CA GLU A 189 22.97 -2.94 6.03
C GLU A 189 21.86 -2.86 4.99
N ASP A 190 21.01 -3.88 5.04
CA ASP A 190 19.86 -4.10 4.17
C ASP A 190 18.88 -2.92 4.19
N CYS A 191 18.38 -2.60 3.00
CA CYS A 191 17.26 -1.68 2.82
C CYS A 191 16.03 -2.21 3.56
N LEU A 192 15.74 -1.69 4.74
CA LEU A 192 14.59 -2.11 5.55
C LEU A 192 13.29 -1.53 4.96
N LEU A 193 12.44 -2.42 4.45
CA LEU A 193 11.07 -2.14 4.08
C LEU A 193 10.17 -2.33 5.29
N TYR A 194 9.51 -1.28 5.74
CA TYR A 194 8.41 -1.38 6.69
C TYR A 194 7.08 -1.17 5.95
N THR A 195 6.22 -2.18 6.01
CA THR A 195 4.81 -2.07 5.65
C THR A 195 4.00 -2.09 6.93
N SER A 196 3.25 -1.07 7.20
CA SER A 196 2.23 -1.03 8.26
C SER A 196 0.85 -1.23 7.69
#